data_0c6b733d155e3f2dee92221b262680f3
#
_entry.id   0c6b733d155e3f2dee92221b262680f3
#
_cell.length_a   1.000
_cell.length_b   1.000
_cell.length_c   1.000
_cell.angle_alpha   90.00
_cell.angle_beta   90.00
_cell.angle_gamma   90.00
#
_symmetry.space_group_name_H-M   'P 1'
#
loop_
_entity.id
_entity.type
_entity.pdbx_description
1 polymer ?
#
loop_
_entity_poly.entity_id
_entity_poly.type
_entity_poly.pdbx_seq_one_letter_code
_entity_poly.pdbx_strand_id
1 'polypeptide(L)'
;ILKSFCGILLVSNVFYIATGIFVFGTDAVNSGLNTLFGTGKFISADVVNSSGFHQALMSQDIGTLITTLIIAFVIIIVSFVLLAAIVIVLASRIIDVYMMLSISPIPMATMMNKDWGDIGKNWLRNLLALAFQGFFIIVALAIFKTLFNNTLKNMMSGQDVVMTMATLLGFVVAFIFTIFRTSSISKSAFAAH
;
A
#
# COMPACT_ATOMS: atom_id res chain seq x y z
N ILE A 1 -8.44 26.20 33.82
CA ILE A 1 -7.60 27.21 33.14
C ILE A 1 -6.54 26.51 32.28
N LEU A 2 -5.72 25.61 32.81
CA LEU A 2 -4.66 24.90 32.07
C LEU A 2 -5.25 24.05 30.91
N LYS A 3 -6.35 23.31 31.14
CA LYS A 3 -7.04 22.52 30.11
C LYS A 3 -7.60 23.41 29.00
N SER A 4 -8.20 24.56 29.35
CA SER A 4 -8.71 25.51 28.35
C SER A 4 -7.59 26.14 27.52
N PHE A 5 -6.47 26.47 28.15
CA PHE A 5 -5.30 27.01 27.46
C PHE A 5 -4.68 25.99 26.50
N CYS A 6 -4.46 24.74 26.94
CA CYS A 6 -4.01 23.65 26.07
C CYS A 6 -4.96 23.39 24.91
N GLY A 7 -6.27 23.47 25.15
CA GLY A 7 -7.26 23.30 24.12
C GLY A 7 -7.24 24.41 23.06
N ILE A 8 -7.11 25.66 23.48
CA ILE A 8 -6.98 26.79 22.55
C ILE A 8 -5.71 26.66 21.70
N LEU A 9 -4.58 26.28 22.33
CA LEU A 9 -3.34 26.02 21.59
C LEU A 9 -3.47 24.85 20.60
N LEU A 10 -4.15 23.78 21.00
CA LEU A 10 -4.43 22.64 20.10
C LEU A 10 -5.31 23.08 18.93
N VAL A 11 -6.38 23.82 19.16
CA VAL A 11 -7.28 24.28 18.09
C VAL A 11 -6.57 25.26 17.15
N SER A 12 -5.76 26.18 17.66
CA SER A 12 -5.01 27.13 16.83
C SER A 12 -3.90 26.46 15.99
N ASN A 13 -3.35 25.33 16.44
CA ASN A 13 -2.27 24.60 15.75
C ASN A 13 -2.73 23.28 15.11
N VAL A 14 -4.04 22.98 15.11
CA VAL A 14 -4.59 21.74 14.57
C VAL A 14 -4.12 21.48 13.13
N PHE A 15 -4.16 22.50 12.31
CA PHE A 15 -3.72 22.41 10.90
C PHE A 15 -2.24 22.02 10.81
N TYR A 16 -1.37 22.62 11.62
CA TYR A 16 0.06 22.30 11.66
C TYR A 16 0.31 20.88 12.21
N ILE A 17 -0.41 20.47 13.24
CA ILE A 17 -0.27 19.12 13.82
C ILE A 17 -0.72 18.06 12.82
N ALA A 18 -1.89 18.25 12.20
CA ALA A 18 -2.42 17.33 11.22
C ALA A 18 -1.55 17.26 9.95
N THR A 19 -1.06 18.42 9.47
CA THR A 19 -0.11 18.48 8.36
C THR A 19 1.22 17.81 8.74
N GLY A 20 1.72 18.01 9.96
CA GLY A 20 2.93 17.36 10.47
C GLY A 20 2.81 15.83 10.49
N ILE A 21 1.68 15.29 10.95
CA ILE A 21 1.40 13.85 10.94
C ILE A 21 1.35 13.33 9.49
N PHE A 22 0.74 14.09 8.58
CA PHE A 22 0.66 13.71 7.17
C PHE A 22 2.03 13.74 6.48
N VAL A 23 2.83 14.80 6.72
CA VAL A 23 4.20 14.91 6.18
C VAL A 23 5.06 13.78 6.72
N PHE A 24 5.02 13.51 8.03
CA PHE A 24 5.74 12.37 8.60
C PHE A 24 5.31 11.04 7.96
N GLY A 25 4.00 10.84 7.74
CA GLY A 25 3.49 9.66 7.05
C GLY A 25 4.00 9.56 5.61
N THR A 26 4.00 10.65 4.85
CA THR A 26 4.50 10.67 3.46
C THR A 26 6.01 10.48 3.39
N ASP A 27 6.78 11.04 4.31
CA ASP A 27 8.23 10.87 4.36
C ASP A 27 8.61 9.44 4.74
N ALA A 28 7.92 8.84 5.69
CA ALA A 28 8.09 7.42 6.03
C ALA A 28 7.76 6.51 4.83
N VAL A 29 6.69 6.83 4.08
CA VAL A 29 6.30 6.16 2.84
C VAL A 29 7.39 6.29 1.78
N ASN A 30 7.86 7.51 1.51
CA ASN A 30 8.90 7.76 0.51
C ASN A 30 10.23 7.10 0.87
N SER A 31 10.63 7.19 2.15
CA SER A 31 11.84 6.53 2.64
C SER A 31 11.73 5.00 2.53
N GLY A 32 10.58 4.45 2.90
CA GLY A 32 10.29 3.02 2.75
C GLY A 32 10.31 2.58 1.28
N LEU A 33 9.69 3.34 0.40
CA LEU A 33 9.70 3.07 -1.04
C LEU A 33 11.13 3.14 -1.60
N ASN A 34 11.90 4.16 -1.27
CA ASN A 34 13.28 4.30 -1.73
C ASN A 34 14.18 3.18 -1.20
N THR A 35 13.98 2.75 0.04
CA THR A 35 14.76 1.66 0.65
C THR A 35 14.40 0.30 0.05
N LEU A 36 13.11 0.05 -0.18
CA LEU A 36 12.61 -1.24 -0.67
C LEU A 36 12.73 -1.40 -2.19
N PHE A 37 12.54 -0.33 -2.93
CA PHE A 37 12.51 -0.38 -4.40
C PHE A 37 13.80 0.14 -5.05
N GLY A 38 14.73 0.74 -4.29
CA GLY A 38 15.87 1.43 -4.86
C GLY A 38 15.39 2.44 -5.91
N THR A 39 16.18 2.76 -6.89
CA THR A 39 15.81 3.67 -7.98
C THR A 39 14.74 3.08 -8.93
N GLY A 40 13.57 2.75 -8.42
CA GLY A 40 12.35 2.59 -9.22
C GLY A 40 12.11 1.26 -9.96
N LYS A 41 12.89 0.19 -9.73
CA LYS A 41 12.65 -1.09 -10.40
C LYS A 41 11.92 -2.08 -9.51
N PHE A 42 10.62 -2.21 -9.72
CA PHE A 42 9.76 -3.18 -9.03
C PHE A 42 10.20 -4.64 -9.33
N ILE A 43 10.58 -4.89 -10.57
CA ILE A 43 11.20 -6.15 -11.03
C ILE A 43 12.65 -5.83 -11.35
N SER A 44 13.59 -6.57 -10.78
CA SER A 44 14.99 -6.43 -11.15
C SER A 44 15.13 -6.85 -12.62
N ALA A 45 15.45 -5.89 -13.49
CA ALA A 45 15.68 -6.19 -14.91
C ALA A 45 16.75 -7.28 -15.10
N ASP A 46 17.64 -7.43 -14.10
CA ASP A 46 18.65 -8.47 -14.05
C ASP A 46 18.07 -9.88 -13.97
N VAL A 47 16.88 -10.05 -13.39
CA VAL A 47 16.19 -11.35 -13.32
C VAL A 47 15.61 -11.71 -14.69
N VAL A 48 14.98 -10.73 -15.37
CA VAL A 48 14.38 -10.95 -16.70
C VAL A 48 15.45 -11.12 -17.78
N ASN A 49 16.56 -10.39 -17.68
CA ASN A 49 17.68 -10.46 -18.63
C ASN A 49 18.70 -11.55 -18.29
N SER A 50 18.47 -12.34 -17.23
CA SER A 50 19.40 -13.41 -16.87
C SER A 50 19.38 -14.54 -17.92
N SER A 51 20.56 -15.08 -18.19
CA SER A 51 20.70 -16.23 -19.09
C SER A 51 19.86 -17.44 -18.63
N GLY A 52 19.63 -17.59 -17.33
CA GLY A 52 18.78 -18.63 -16.76
C GLY A 52 17.31 -18.53 -17.14
N PHE A 53 16.75 -17.31 -17.24
CA PHE A 53 15.38 -17.08 -17.68
C PHE A 53 15.20 -17.48 -19.15
N HIS A 54 16.15 -17.08 -20.02
CA HIS A 54 16.14 -17.46 -21.43
C HIS A 54 16.31 -18.96 -21.62
N GLN A 55 17.21 -19.62 -20.87
CA GLN A 55 17.40 -21.06 -20.93
C GLN A 55 16.15 -21.83 -20.47
N ALA A 56 15.50 -21.38 -19.40
CA ALA A 56 14.27 -21.98 -18.90
C ALA A 56 13.14 -21.94 -19.94
N LEU A 57 13.07 -20.88 -20.74
CA LEU A 57 12.09 -20.77 -21.84
C LEU A 57 12.50 -21.62 -23.07
N MET A 58 13.76 -21.60 -23.46
CA MET A 58 14.25 -22.35 -24.65
C MET A 58 14.22 -23.86 -24.48
N SER A 59 14.24 -24.36 -23.24
CA SER A 59 14.15 -25.79 -22.95
C SER A 59 12.73 -26.37 -23.00
N GLN A 60 11.72 -25.54 -23.22
CA GLN A 60 10.31 -25.94 -23.20
C GLN A 60 9.82 -26.39 -24.57
N ASP A 61 8.87 -27.33 -24.57
CA ASP A 61 8.13 -27.73 -25.76
C ASP A 61 7.23 -26.60 -26.30
N ILE A 62 6.94 -26.60 -27.60
CA ILE A 62 6.15 -25.56 -28.29
C ILE A 62 4.78 -25.38 -27.63
N GLY A 63 4.12 -26.47 -27.20
CA GLY A 63 2.83 -26.42 -26.49
C GLY A 63 2.91 -25.67 -25.17
N THR A 64 3.96 -25.91 -24.40
CA THR A 64 4.24 -25.25 -23.11
C THR A 64 4.58 -23.77 -23.31
N LEU A 65 5.29 -23.42 -24.38
CA LEU A 65 5.59 -22.03 -24.72
C LEU A 65 4.32 -21.23 -25.06
N ILE A 66 3.38 -21.82 -25.85
CA ILE A 66 2.10 -21.18 -26.16
C ILE A 66 1.28 -20.96 -24.87
N THR A 67 1.21 -21.96 -24.00
CA THR A 67 0.50 -21.85 -22.71
C THR A 67 1.11 -20.76 -21.84
N THR A 68 2.44 -20.70 -21.73
CA THR A 68 3.18 -19.68 -20.98
C THR A 68 2.90 -18.28 -21.54
N LEU A 69 2.86 -18.12 -22.87
CA LEU A 69 2.54 -16.84 -23.52
C LEU A 69 1.13 -16.37 -23.21
N ILE A 70 0.15 -17.27 -23.21
CA ILE A 70 -1.25 -16.94 -22.86
C ILE A 70 -1.32 -16.48 -21.38
N ILE A 71 -0.69 -17.22 -20.46
CA ILE A 71 -0.67 -16.84 -19.04
C ILE A 71 0.04 -15.51 -18.84
N ALA A 72 1.17 -15.27 -19.52
CA ALA A 72 1.90 -14.01 -19.46
C ALA A 72 1.03 -12.83 -19.92
N PHE A 73 0.25 -13.02 -21.00
CA PHE A 73 -0.69 -12.00 -21.47
C PHE A 73 -1.77 -11.68 -20.44
N VAL A 74 -2.32 -12.71 -19.77
CA VAL A 74 -3.29 -12.52 -18.67
C VAL A 74 -2.63 -11.78 -17.50
N ILE A 75 -1.40 -12.12 -17.12
CA ILE A 75 -0.66 -11.43 -16.06
C ILE A 75 -0.50 -9.93 -16.40
N ILE A 76 -0.20 -9.59 -17.65
CA ILE A 76 -0.07 -8.18 -18.08
C ILE A 76 -1.41 -7.45 -17.87
N ILE A 77 -2.52 -8.02 -18.32
CA ILE A 77 -3.85 -7.40 -18.15
C ILE A 77 -4.17 -7.19 -16.66
N VAL A 78 -3.98 -8.22 -15.83
CA VAL A 78 -4.25 -8.16 -14.39
C VAL A 78 -3.31 -7.15 -13.70
N SER A 79 -2.07 -7.00 -14.17
CA SER A 79 -1.13 -6.00 -13.67
C SER A 79 -1.57 -4.56 -13.98
N PHE A 80 -2.21 -4.30 -15.12
CA PHE A 80 -2.83 -3.00 -15.38
C PHE A 80 -3.99 -2.71 -14.43
N VAL A 81 -4.81 -3.71 -14.13
CA VAL A 81 -5.89 -3.59 -13.12
C VAL A 81 -5.30 -3.31 -11.73
N LEU A 82 -4.21 -3.98 -11.37
CA LEU A 82 -3.48 -3.74 -10.12
C LEU A 82 -2.99 -2.29 -10.03
N LEU A 83 -2.35 -1.79 -11.09
CA LEU A 83 -1.84 -0.42 -11.13
C LEU A 83 -2.98 0.59 -10.98
N ALA A 84 -4.09 0.40 -11.68
CA ALA A 84 -5.27 1.23 -11.56
C ALA A 84 -5.84 1.19 -10.12
N ALA A 85 -5.92 0.01 -9.51
CA ALA A 85 -6.38 -0.16 -8.13
C ALA A 85 -5.49 0.60 -7.13
N ILE A 86 -4.17 0.53 -7.27
CA ILE A 86 -3.21 1.28 -6.43
C ILE A 86 -3.46 2.78 -6.55
N VAL A 87 -3.57 3.30 -7.77
CA VAL A 87 -3.80 4.74 -8.02
C VAL A 87 -5.13 5.20 -7.40
N ILE A 88 -6.20 4.42 -7.59
CA ILE A 88 -7.52 4.75 -7.02
C ILE A 88 -7.47 4.78 -5.50
N VAL A 89 -6.86 3.78 -4.86
CA VAL A 89 -6.77 3.72 -3.39
C VAL A 89 -5.92 4.87 -2.85
N LEU A 90 -4.81 5.21 -3.49
CA LEU A 90 -3.96 6.34 -3.07
C LEU A 90 -4.69 7.69 -3.27
N ALA A 91 -5.36 7.89 -4.41
CA ALA A 91 -6.12 9.10 -4.67
C ALA A 91 -7.28 9.29 -3.68
N SER A 92 -8.07 8.24 -3.44
CA SER A 92 -9.16 8.26 -2.43
C SER A 92 -8.62 8.65 -1.06
N ARG A 93 -7.47 8.11 -0.68
CA ARG A 93 -6.83 8.41 0.60
C ARG A 93 -6.43 9.88 0.74
N ILE A 94 -5.85 10.47 -0.31
CA ILE A 94 -5.50 11.89 -0.31
C ILE A 94 -6.77 12.75 -0.11
N ILE A 95 -7.85 12.42 -0.81
CA ILE A 95 -9.14 13.11 -0.67
C ILE A 95 -9.67 12.98 0.76
N ASP A 96 -9.66 11.77 1.34
CA ASP A 96 -10.13 11.52 2.71
C ASP A 96 -9.33 12.33 3.73
N VAL A 97 -8.01 12.45 3.58
CA VAL A 97 -7.17 13.28 4.46
C VAL A 97 -7.52 14.75 4.35
N TYR A 98 -7.68 15.28 3.13
CA TYR A 98 -8.08 16.69 2.95
C TYR A 98 -9.46 16.98 3.53
N MET A 99 -10.42 16.08 3.36
CA MET A 99 -11.76 16.21 3.96
C MET A 99 -11.68 16.21 5.49
N MET A 100 -10.93 15.30 6.08
CA MET A 100 -10.72 15.24 7.52
C MET A 100 -10.04 16.50 8.08
N LEU A 101 -9.04 17.03 7.36
CA LEU A 101 -8.37 18.26 7.73
C LEU A 101 -9.29 19.49 7.67
N SER A 102 -10.15 19.58 6.66
CA SER A 102 -11.08 20.71 6.50
C SER A 102 -12.09 20.80 7.65
N ILE A 103 -12.50 19.66 8.22
CA ILE A 103 -13.47 19.59 9.32
C ILE A 103 -12.77 19.66 10.70
N SER A 104 -11.45 19.62 10.76
CA SER A 104 -10.65 19.49 11.98
C SER A 104 -10.98 20.47 13.13
N PRO A 105 -11.36 21.75 12.90
CA PRO A 105 -11.63 22.67 13.99
C PRO A 105 -12.83 22.23 14.86
N ILE A 106 -13.84 21.58 14.27
CA ILE A 106 -15.06 21.17 14.97
C ILE A 106 -14.77 20.02 15.97
N PRO A 107 -14.21 18.86 15.56
CA PRO A 107 -13.88 17.78 16.49
C PRO A 107 -12.87 18.19 17.57
N MET A 108 -11.91 19.05 17.21
CA MET A 108 -10.91 19.51 18.17
C MET A 108 -11.53 20.41 19.26
N ALA A 109 -12.48 21.26 18.91
CA ALA A 109 -13.20 22.07 19.89
C ALA A 109 -14.02 21.18 20.86
N THR A 110 -14.57 20.06 20.38
CA THR A 110 -15.33 19.13 21.22
C THR A 110 -14.46 18.36 22.22
N MET A 111 -13.17 18.16 21.95
CA MET A 111 -12.25 17.50 22.89
C MET A 111 -12.13 18.18 24.25
N MET A 112 -12.41 19.47 24.30
CA MET A 112 -12.35 20.28 25.53
C MET A 112 -13.57 20.10 26.40
N ASN A 113 -14.68 19.65 25.85
CA ASN A 113 -15.94 19.44 26.58
C ASN A 113 -15.98 17.99 27.13
N LYS A 114 -16.39 17.84 28.40
CA LYS A 114 -16.46 16.56 29.08
C LYS A 114 -17.50 15.61 28.47
N ASP A 115 -18.60 16.18 27.98
CA ASP A 115 -19.74 15.41 27.47
C ASP A 115 -19.58 15.05 25.98
N TRP A 116 -18.82 15.83 25.22
CA TRP A 116 -18.68 15.71 23.76
C TRP A 116 -17.26 15.32 23.32
N GLY A 117 -16.36 15.07 24.27
CA GLY A 117 -14.93 14.78 24.02
C GLY A 117 -14.69 13.52 23.20
N ASP A 118 -15.64 12.59 23.16
CA ASP A 118 -15.48 11.35 22.40
C ASP A 118 -15.54 11.57 20.87
N ILE A 119 -16.23 12.62 20.42
CA ILE A 119 -16.25 13.00 18.99
C ILE A 119 -14.83 13.35 18.53
N GLY A 120 -14.15 14.19 19.27
CA GLY A 120 -12.77 14.57 18.93
C GLY A 120 -11.77 13.42 19.02
N LYS A 121 -11.92 12.53 20.01
CA LYS A 121 -11.07 11.32 20.13
C LYS A 121 -11.27 10.38 18.96
N ASN A 122 -12.51 10.14 18.53
CA ASN A 122 -12.80 9.29 17.38
C ASN A 122 -12.29 9.90 16.09
N TRP A 123 -12.41 11.22 15.92
CA TRP A 123 -11.83 11.91 14.78
C TRP A 123 -10.30 11.73 14.72
N LEU A 124 -9.60 11.87 15.87
CA LEU A 124 -8.15 11.68 15.94
C LEU A 124 -7.74 10.24 15.60
N ARG A 125 -8.48 9.24 16.12
CA ARG A 125 -8.26 7.83 15.78
C ARG A 125 -8.42 7.58 14.28
N ASN A 126 -9.45 8.15 13.66
CA ASN A 126 -9.67 8.05 12.21
C ASN A 126 -8.54 8.72 11.42
N LEU A 127 -8.07 9.88 11.84
CA LEU A 127 -6.94 10.57 11.20
C LEU A 127 -5.65 9.74 11.30
N LEU A 128 -5.36 9.17 12.47
CA LEU A 128 -4.23 8.26 12.66
C LEU A 128 -4.37 7.01 11.80
N ALA A 129 -5.55 6.41 11.73
CA ALA A 129 -5.80 5.26 10.86
C ALA A 129 -5.50 5.59 9.40
N LEU A 130 -5.92 6.75 8.91
CA LEU A 130 -5.60 7.20 7.55
C LEU A 130 -4.10 7.42 7.34
N ALA A 131 -3.40 8.03 8.30
CA ALA A 131 -1.96 8.25 8.23
C ALA A 131 -1.19 6.91 8.14
N PHE A 132 -1.55 5.94 8.99
CA PHE A 132 -0.90 4.62 9.02
C PHE A 132 -1.30 3.69 7.87
N GLN A 133 -2.41 3.94 7.19
CA GLN A 133 -2.81 3.14 6.02
C GLN A 133 -1.72 3.09 4.95
N GLY A 134 -0.98 4.20 4.74
CA GLY A 134 0.16 4.22 3.82
C GLY A 134 1.28 3.29 4.22
N PHE A 135 1.59 3.23 5.50
CA PHE A 135 2.57 2.30 6.01
C PHE A 135 2.17 0.84 5.71
N PHE A 136 0.90 0.47 5.93
CA PHE A 136 0.43 -0.87 5.59
C PHE A 136 0.52 -1.19 4.10
N ILE A 137 0.25 -0.21 3.22
CA ILE A 137 0.42 -0.39 1.77
C ILE A 137 1.88 -0.69 1.43
N ILE A 138 2.84 0.02 2.04
CA ILE A 138 4.27 -0.23 1.80
C ILE A 138 4.68 -1.62 2.28
N VAL A 139 4.24 -2.02 3.47
CA VAL A 139 4.52 -3.36 4.00
C VAL A 139 3.95 -4.42 3.06
N ALA A 140 2.72 -4.25 2.59
CA ALA A 140 2.11 -5.15 1.62
C ALA A 140 2.92 -5.23 0.31
N LEU A 141 3.39 -4.08 -0.22
CA LEU A 141 4.25 -4.01 -1.40
C LEU A 141 5.59 -4.71 -1.18
N ALA A 142 6.21 -4.56 -0.01
CA ALA A 142 7.47 -5.22 0.32
C ALA A 142 7.33 -6.75 0.34
N ILE A 143 6.26 -7.24 0.96
CA ILE A 143 5.94 -8.67 1.00
C ILE A 143 5.71 -9.19 -0.42
N PHE A 144 4.89 -8.48 -1.21
CA PHE A 144 4.60 -8.85 -2.60
C PHE A 144 5.88 -8.91 -3.44
N LYS A 145 6.75 -7.88 -3.37
CA LYS A 145 8.04 -7.87 -4.08
C LYS A 145 8.88 -9.09 -3.74
N THR A 146 8.96 -9.44 -2.45
CA THR A 146 9.76 -10.58 -1.99
C THR A 146 9.20 -11.90 -2.52
N LEU A 147 7.88 -12.11 -2.41
CA LEU A 147 7.22 -13.31 -2.92
C LEU A 147 7.38 -13.43 -4.44
N PHE A 148 7.16 -12.35 -5.17
CA PHE A 148 7.27 -12.29 -6.62
C PHE A 148 8.70 -12.64 -7.09
N ASN A 149 9.72 -12.01 -6.50
CA ASN A 149 11.12 -12.28 -6.85
C ASN A 149 11.56 -13.69 -6.49
N ASN A 150 11.12 -14.24 -5.36
CA ASN A 150 11.43 -15.62 -4.97
C ASN A 150 10.81 -16.63 -5.95
N THR A 151 9.58 -16.38 -6.38
CA THR A 151 8.90 -17.23 -7.36
C THR A 151 9.58 -17.18 -8.72
N LEU A 152 10.03 -16.00 -9.17
CA LEU A 152 10.83 -15.90 -10.40
C LEU A 152 12.14 -16.67 -10.32
N LYS A 153 12.83 -16.63 -9.17
CA LYS A 153 14.06 -17.41 -8.96
C LYS A 153 13.81 -18.91 -9.02
N ASN A 154 12.69 -19.37 -8.49
CA ASN A 154 12.31 -20.79 -8.55
C ASN A 154 12.11 -21.28 -9.99
N MET A 155 11.56 -20.43 -10.88
CA MET A 155 11.49 -20.72 -12.32
C MET A 155 12.88 -20.94 -12.94
N MET A 156 13.86 -20.12 -12.54
CA MET A 156 15.24 -20.26 -13.02
C MET A 156 15.94 -21.50 -12.48
N SER A 157 15.47 -22.08 -11.36
CA SER A 157 16.02 -23.26 -10.72
C SER A 157 15.46 -24.59 -11.28
N GLY A 158 14.74 -24.55 -12.42
CA GLY A 158 14.24 -25.75 -13.10
C GLY A 158 12.87 -26.25 -12.65
N GLN A 159 12.10 -25.42 -11.93
CA GLN A 159 10.69 -25.73 -11.66
C GLN A 159 9.84 -25.53 -12.92
N ASP A 160 8.67 -26.17 -12.95
CA ASP A 160 7.72 -26.06 -14.04
C ASP A 160 7.33 -24.57 -14.28
N VAL A 161 7.63 -24.11 -15.49
CA VAL A 161 7.41 -22.72 -15.92
C VAL A 161 5.93 -22.35 -15.84
N VAL A 162 5.05 -23.25 -16.27
CA VAL A 162 3.59 -23.02 -16.27
C VAL A 162 3.06 -22.85 -14.85
N MET A 163 3.48 -23.74 -13.94
CA MET A 163 3.06 -23.67 -12.53
C MET A 163 3.58 -22.40 -11.85
N THR A 164 4.81 -21.99 -12.16
CA THR A 164 5.40 -20.76 -11.64
C THR A 164 4.66 -19.53 -12.12
N MET A 165 4.33 -19.47 -13.41
CA MET A 165 3.53 -18.36 -13.97
C MET A 165 2.11 -18.30 -13.38
N ALA A 166 1.47 -19.44 -13.19
CA ALA A 166 0.15 -19.49 -12.53
C ALA A 166 0.23 -18.98 -11.08
N THR A 167 1.30 -19.33 -10.35
CA THR A 167 1.54 -18.84 -8.98
C THR A 167 1.75 -17.32 -8.96
N LEU A 168 2.51 -16.76 -9.92
CA LEU A 168 2.69 -15.32 -10.06
C LEU A 168 1.37 -14.61 -10.30
N LEU A 169 0.52 -15.14 -11.16
CA LEU A 169 -0.81 -14.60 -11.41
C LEU A 169 -1.65 -14.60 -10.12
N GLY A 170 -1.62 -15.69 -9.36
CA GLY A 170 -2.28 -15.80 -8.07
C GLY A 170 -1.81 -14.72 -7.08
N PHE A 171 -0.52 -14.44 -7.01
CA PHE A 171 0.01 -13.37 -6.15
C PHE A 171 -0.44 -11.98 -6.57
N VAL A 172 -0.49 -11.67 -7.87
CA VAL A 172 -0.98 -10.38 -8.36
C VAL A 172 -2.44 -10.19 -7.97
N VAL A 173 -3.29 -11.21 -8.15
CA VAL A 173 -4.70 -11.16 -7.75
C VAL A 173 -4.85 -11.00 -6.23
N ALA A 174 -4.13 -11.80 -5.44
CA ALA A 174 -4.14 -11.70 -3.98
C ALA A 174 -3.72 -10.31 -3.50
N PHE A 175 -2.76 -9.68 -4.18
CA PHE A 175 -2.28 -8.35 -3.84
C PHE A 175 -3.33 -7.27 -4.12
N ILE A 176 -4.10 -7.38 -5.20
CA ILE A 176 -5.24 -6.48 -5.47
C ILE A 176 -6.21 -6.51 -4.28
N PHE A 177 -6.62 -7.69 -3.82
CA PHE A 177 -7.51 -7.83 -2.66
C PHE A 177 -6.89 -7.26 -1.37
N THR A 178 -5.59 -7.47 -1.17
CA THR A 178 -4.89 -6.95 0.01
C THR A 178 -4.91 -5.42 0.04
N ILE A 179 -4.67 -4.74 -1.10
CA ILE A 179 -4.70 -3.28 -1.19
C ILE A 179 -6.08 -2.73 -0.81
N PHE A 180 -7.16 -3.29 -1.34
CA PHE A 180 -8.51 -2.85 -0.99
C PHE A 180 -8.83 -3.07 0.50
N ARG A 181 -8.29 -4.12 1.09
CA ARG A 181 -8.51 -4.46 2.50
C ARG A 181 -7.66 -3.64 3.48
N THR A 182 -6.60 -2.96 3.01
CA THR A 182 -5.67 -2.20 3.85
C THR A 182 -6.37 -1.10 4.65
N SER A 183 -7.38 -0.44 4.10
CA SER A 183 -8.19 0.56 4.80
C SER A 183 -8.92 -0.03 6.00
N SER A 184 -9.54 -1.18 5.85
CA SER A 184 -10.24 -1.87 6.94
C SER A 184 -9.27 -2.30 8.05
N ILE A 185 -8.11 -2.82 7.68
CA ILE A 185 -7.07 -3.24 8.64
C ILE A 185 -6.57 -2.05 9.44
N SER A 186 -6.29 -0.92 8.78
CA SER A 186 -5.84 0.28 9.45
C SER A 186 -6.88 0.82 10.43
N LYS A 187 -8.15 0.90 10.04
CA LYS A 187 -9.24 1.33 10.94
C LYS A 187 -9.39 0.41 12.14
N SER A 188 -9.31 -0.90 11.93
CA SER A 188 -9.38 -1.88 13.02
C SER A 188 -8.22 -1.74 14.02
N ALA A 189 -7.00 -1.47 13.53
CA ALA A 189 -5.82 -1.30 14.38
C ALA A 189 -5.94 -0.12 15.34
N PHE A 190 -6.63 0.96 14.93
CA PHE A 190 -6.84 2.15 15.76
C PHE A 190 -8.22 2.20 16.43
N ALA A 191 -9.00 1.12 16.36
CA ALA A 191 -10.39 1.07 16.84
C ALA A 191 -11.19 2.30 16.37
N ALA A 192 -10.99 2.70 15.14
CA ALA A 192 -11.67 3.80 14.48
C ALA A 192 -12.98 3.27 13.89
N HIS A 193 -14.10 3.79 14.40
CA HIS A 193 -15.46 3.42 13.96
C HIS A 193 -16.09 4.56 13.18
#